data_a8ba86ff64a3f3e47eee0422992a407b
#
_entry.id   a8ba86ff64a3f3e47eee0422992a407b
#
_cell.length_a   1.000
_cell.length_b   1.000
_cell.length_c   1.000
_cell.angle_alpha   90.00
_cell.angle_beta   90.00
_cell.angle_gamma   90.00
#
_symmetry.space_group_name_H-M   'P 1'
#
loop_
_entity.id
_entity.type
_entity.pdbx_description
1 polymer ?
#
loop_
_entity_poly.entity_id
_entity_poly.type
_entity_poly.pdbx_seq_one_letter_code
_entity_poly.pdbx_strand_id
1 'polypeptide(L)'
;MKKTVLLTSATILLGVGFQAINASAAETFPKEYNTEGTITFEAGDNEITPPVDPENPDPTDPVDPIDPPGPGTGGALSIDYGSKFKFGTQKISTADQTYYAAPDEMKDGSKKPTYVQVTDKRGTLAGWKLTLSQPEQFKTATGEELVGAQLTFTKAEAASMVDEKYKPTEVSSTISLTPGVNNNLAMNAKKETGVGTWVYRFGSNEATNKEAVQLFVPGKSVKLAQQYSTKLVWALEDT
;
A
#
# COMPACT_ATOMS: atom_id res chain seq x y z
N MET A 1 -17.79 65.65 22.25
CA MET A 1 -17.55 66.93 22.94
C MET A 1 -16.08 67.30 22.74
N LYS A 2 -15.85 68.39 22.03
CA LYS A 2 -14.54 68.95 21.72
C LYS A 2 -13.92 69.61 22.96
N LYS A 3 -12.67 69.46 23.16
CA LYS A 3 -11.86 70.42 23.94
C LYS A 3 -10.55 70.68 23.24
N THR A 4 -10.52 71.83 22.58
CA THR A 4 -9.36 72.51 22.04
C THR A 4 -8.67 73.22 23.21
N VAL A 5 -7.36 73.10 23.32
CA VAL A 5 -6.53 74.02 24.18
C VAL A 5 -5.48 74.64 23.26
N LEU A 6 -5.64 75.92 23.03
CA LEU A 6 -4.62 76.81 22.50
C LEU A 6 -3.66 77.19 23.63
N LEU A 7 -2.37 77.17 23.35
CA LEU A 7 -1.40 77.92 24.12
C LEU A 7 -0.45 78.61 23.16
N THR A 8 -0.37 79.93 23.39
CA THR A 8 0.30 80.93 22.59
C THR A 8 1.82 81.00 22.91
N SER A 9 2.53 81.20 21.83
CA SER A 9 3.86 81.80 21.60
C SER A 9 4.67 82.44 22.69
N ALA A 10 5.96 82.18 22.70
CA ALA A 10 7.03 83.12 22.99
C ALA A 10 8.21 82.86 22.05
N THR A 11 8.50 83.81 21.18
CA THR A 11 9.64 83.85 20.29
C THR A 11 10.87 84.32 20.98
N ILE A 12 11.90 83.50 21.05
CA ILE A 12 13.26 83.94 21.41
C ILE A 12 14.15 83.56 20.22
N LEU A 13 14.60 84.55 19.46
CA LEU A 13 15.63 84.41 18.43
C LEU A 13 17.00 84.32 19.10
N LEU A 14 17.60 83.12 19.12
CA LEU A 14 19.03 82.97 19.34
C LEU A 14 19.56 82.23 18.13
N GLY A 15 20.34 82.90 17.28
CA GLY A 15 21.05 82.34 16.20
C GLY A 15 22.12 81.35 16.65
N VAL A 16 21.89 80.11 16.42
CA VAL A 16 22.88 79.05 16.50
C VAL A 16 22.91 78.37 15.16
N GLY A 17 24.06 78.38 14.50
CA GLY A 17 24.27 77.77 13.20
C GLY A 17 23.85 76.31 13.20
N PHE A 18 22.83 75.97 12.36
CA PHE A 18 22.46 74.66 12.07
C PHE A 18 23.57 74.00 11.21
N GLN A 19 24.42 73.22 11.83
CA GLN A 19 25.13 72.24 11.14
C GLN A 19 24.08 71.19 10.75
N ALA A 20 23.83 71.03 9.44
CA ALA A 20 23.02 69.93 8.91
C ALA A 20 23.78 68.61 9.20
N ILE A 21 23.38 67.93 10.25
CA ILE A 21 23.78 66.55 10.48
C ILE A 21 23.06 65.76 9.38
N ASN A 22 23.80 65.36 8.34
CA ASN A 22 23.31 64.36 7.41
C ASN A 22 23.15 63.06 8.22
N ALA A 23 21.93 62.84 8.75
CA ALA A 23 21.58 61.54 9.29
C ALA A 23 21.52 60.57 8.10
N SER A 24 22.64 59.85 7.86
CA SER A 24 22.61 58.69 7.03
C SER A 24 21.64 57.70 7.65
N ALA A 25 20.54 57.41 6.99
CA ALA A 25 19.64 56.35 7.45
C ALA A 25 20.48 55.06 7.53
N ALA A 26 20.55 54.48 8.73
CA ALA A 26 21.23 53.21 8.92
C ALA A 26 20.55 52.15 8.01
N GLU A 27 21.33 51.51 7.13
CA GLU A 27 20.81 50.41 6.35
C GLU A 27 20.34 49.30 7.32
N THR A 28 19.09 48.91 7.16
CA THR A 28 18.53 47.79 7.94
C THR A 28 18.93 46.48 7.28
N PHE A 29 19.51 45.58 8.07
CA PHE A 29 19.88 44.20 7.67
C PHE A 29 19.07 43.22 8.51
N PRO A 30 18.74 42.02 7.96
CA PRO A 30 19.10 41.55 6.61
C PRO A 30 18.30 42.21 5.51
N LYS A 31 18.93 42.40 4.32
CA LYS A 31 18.22 42.75 3.07
C LYS A 31 17.71 41.44 2.47
N GLU A 32 16.40 41.27 2.34
CA GLU A 32 15.76 40.07 1.79
C GLU A 32 15.34 40.30 0.34
N TYR A 33 15.55 39.29 -0.48
CA TYR A 33 15.06 39.21 -1.83
C TYR A 33 14.41 37.84 -2.05
N ASN A 34 13.11 37.82 -2.33
CA ASN A 34 12.34 36.60 -2.50
C ASN A 34 12.36 36.16 -3.96
N THR A 35 12.63 34.87 -4.18
CA THR A 35 12.48 34.19 -5.45
C THR A 35 11.45 33.08 -5.32
N GLU A 36 10.76 32.75 -6.41
CA GLU A 36 9.79 31.68 -6.48
C GLU A 36 10.41 30.48 -7.21
N GLY A 37 10.16 29.25 -6.68
CA GLY A 37 10.45 27.98 -7.34
C GLY A 37 9.14 27.21 -7.51
N THR A 38 8.92 26.66 -8.69
CA THR A 38 7.69 25.91 -9.00
C THR A 38 8.03 24.52 -9.55
N ILE A 39 7.18 23.52 -9.25
CA ILE A 39 7.19 22.18 -9.84
C ILE A 39 5.75 21.71 -10.01
N THR A 40 5.47 20.99 -11.09
CA THR A 40 4.16 20.38 -11.34
C THR A 40 4.34 18.87 -11.43
N PHE A 41 3.44 18.12 -10.80
CA PHE A 41 3.35 16.67 -10.92
C PHE A 41 2.11 16.29 -11.71
N GLU A 42 2.24 15.27 -12.54
CA GLU A 42 1.14 14.64 -13.27
C GLU A 42 0.90 13.23 -12.71
N ALA A 43 -0.29 12.67 -12.98
CA ALA A 43 -0.58 11.28 -12.64
C ALA A 43 0.43 10.34 -13.31
N GLY A 44 0.82 9.27 -12.62
CA GLY A 44 1.68 8.25 -13.19
C GLY A 44 1.03 7.57 -14.39
N ASP A 45 1.85 7.03 -15.26
CA ASP A 45 1.46 6.30 -16.48
C ASP A 45 1.03 4.85 -16.20
N ASN A 46 0.97 4.04 -17.29
CA ASN A 46 0.62 2.62 -17.25
C ASN A 46 1.78 1.69 -16.81
N GLU A 47 2.95 2.23 -16.45
CA GLU A 47 4.05 1.39 -15.98
C GLU A 47 3.68 0.67 -14.69
N ILE A 48 3.91 -0.64 -14.70
CA ILE A 48 3.75 -1.51 -13.52
C ILE A 48 4.94 -1.27 -12.60
N THR A 49 4.68 -1.02 -11.33
CA THR A 49 5.72 -0.97 -10.32
C THR A 49 6.27 -2.39 -10.11
N PRO A 50 7.58 -2.64 -10.27
CA PRO A 50 8.16 -3.96 -10.05
C PRO A 50 7.82 -4.51 -8.66
N PRO A 51 7.81 -5.86 -8.47
CA PRO A 51 7.57 -6.46 -7.18
C PRO A 51 8.57 -5.93 -6.13
N VAL A 52 8.05 -5.45 -5.00
CA VAL A 52 8.88 -4.97 -3.88
C VAL A 52 9.08 -6.06 -2.84
N ASP A 53 10.13 -5.95 -2.02
CA ASP A 53 10.30 -6.83 -0.86
C ASP A 53 9.13 -6.65 0.13
N PRO A 54 8.29 -7.66 0.37
CA PRO A 54 7.17 -7.51 1.28
C PRO A 54 7.59 -7.27 2.74
N GLU A 55 8.83 -7.56 3.13
CA GLU A 55 9.36 -7.27 4.47
C GLU A 55 9.82 -5.81 4.60
N ASN A 56 10.30 -5.21 3.49
CA ASN A 56 10.72 -3.81 3.39
C ASN A 56 10.29 -3.23 2.03
N PRO A 57 9.04 -2.81 1.87
CA PRO A 57 8.44 -2.53 0.56
C PRO A 57 8.92 -1.20 -0.07
N ASP A 58 10.20 -1.15 -0.44
CA ASP A 58 10.85 -0.03 -1.11
C ASP A 58 10.71 -0.19 -2.64
N PRO A 59 9.99 0.70 -3.35
CA PRO A 59 9.86 0.63 -4.80
C PRO A 59 11.19 0.88 -5.55
N THR A 60 12.21 1.41 -4.88
CA THR A 60 13.53 1.65 -5.47
C THR A 60 14.46 0.44 -5.37
N ASP A 61 14.09 -0.57 -4.57
CA ASP A 61 14.84 -1.83 -4.39
C ASP A 61 13.93 -3.04 -4.66
N PRO A 62 13.60 -3.31 -5.93
CA PRO A 62 12.67 -4.38 -6.30
C PRO A 62 13.29 -5.77 -6.08
N VAL A 63 12.41 -6.76 -5.82
CA VAL A 63 12.79 -8.18 -5.75
C VAL A 63 12.43 -8.92 -7.04
N ASP A 64 13.07 -10.05 -7.27
CA ASP A 64 12.88 -10.87 -8.47
C ASP A 64 12.38 -12.29 -8.11
N PRO A 65 11.06 -12.52 -8.07
CA PRO A 65 10.49 -13.82 -7.76
C PRO A 65 10.88 -14.88 -8.80
N ILE A 66 11.10 -16.13 -8.34
CA ILE A 66 11.30 -17.29 -9.25
C ILE A 66 10.03 -17.54 -10.06
N ASP A 67 8.86 -17.44 -9.43
CA ASP A 67 7.59 -17.44 -10.16
C ASP A 67 7.41 -16.09 -10.85
N PRO A 68 7.47 -16.02 -12.18
CA PRO A 68 7.38 -14.75 -12.85
C PRO A 68 6.06 -14.05 -12.51
N PRO A 69 6.11 -12.73 -12.24
CA PRO A 69 4.91 -11.94 -12.00
C PRO A 69 3.98 -12.00 -13.21
N GLY A 70 2.67 -11.89 -12.95
CA GLY A 70 1.69 -11.63 -13.99
C GLY A 70 1.87 -10.23 -14.59
N PRO A 71 1.10 -9.89 -15.63
CA PRO A 71 1.23 -8.62 -16.34
C PRO A 71 0.77 -7.40 -15.51
N GLY A 72 0.27 -7.60 -14.28
CA GLY A 72 -0.41 -6.55 -13.52
C GLY A 72 -1.70 -6.06 -14.19
N THR A 73 -2.35 -5.05 -13.62
CA THR A 73 -3.58 -4.48 -14.20
C THR A 73 -3.35 -3.20 -14.98
N GLY A 74 -2.18 -2.57 -14.83
CA GLY A 74 -1.84 -1.29 -15.46
C GLY A 74 -2.63 -0.10 -14.91
N GLY A 75 -2.30 1.09 -15.39
CA GLY A 75 -2.91 2.34 -14.96
C GLY A 75 -2.21 2.99 -13.77
N ALA A 76 -2.64 4.22 -13.46
CA ALA A 76 -2.12 4.96 -12.31
C ALA A 76 -2.61 4.40 -10.96
N LEU A 77 -3.63 3.56 -10.96
CA LEU A 77 -4.06 2.70 -9.85
C LEU A 77 -4.03 1.26 -10.34
N SER A 78 -3.17 0.42 -9.77
CA SER A 78 -2.91 -0.94 -10.29
C SER A 78 -2.68 -1.97 -9.20
N ILE A 79 -3.01 -3.23 -9.53
CA ILE A 79 -2.43 -4.41 -8.87
C ILE A 79 -1.19 -4.77 -9.68
N ASP A 80 -0.02 -4.65 -9.07
CA ASP A 80 1.24 -4.86 -9.77
C ASP A 80 1.75 -6.30 -9.66
N TYR A 81 1.50 -6.94 -8.51
CA TYR A 81 1.96 -8.30 -8.22
C TYR A 81 0.96 -9.05 -7.32
N GLY A 82 0.93 -10.37 -7.48
CA GLY A 82 0.23 -11.28 -6.58
C GLY A 82 0.92 -12.64 -6.55
N SER A 83 1.22 -13.11 -5.35
CA SER A 83 1.86 -14.42 -5.11
C SER A 83 1.01 -15.58 -5.58
N LYS A 84 1.65 -16.68 -5.96
CA LYS A 84 1.02 -17.97 -6.20
C LYS A 84 1.08 -18.83 -4.94
N PHE A 85 -0.08 -19.25 -4.45
CA PHE A 85 -0.17 -20.04 -3.21
C PHE A 85 0.00 -21.54 -3.50
N LYS A 86 1.17 -22.10 -3.15
CA LYS A 86 1.57 -23.47 -3.43
C LYS A 86 1.56 -24.30 -2.14
N PHE A 87 0.73 -25.34 -2.09
CA PHE A 87 0.60 -26.25 -0.93
C PHE A 87 1.44 -27.51 -1.06
N GLY A 88 2.25 -27.63 -2.12
CA GLY A 88 3.14 -28.76 -2.36
C GLY A 88 2.39 -30.07 -2.70
N THR A 89 3.15 -31.16 -2.68
CA THR A 89 2.62 -32.52 -2.88
C THR A 89 2.35 -33.17 -1.53
N GLN A 90 1.12 -33.60 -1.29
CA GLN A 90 0.65 -34.16 -0.05
C GLN A 90 0.21 -35.61 -0.22
N LYS A 91 0.43 -36.43 0.82
CA LYS A 91 -0.13 -37.79 0.85
C LYS A 91 -1.61 -37.75 1.14
N ILE A 92 -2.40 -38.59 0.48
CA ILE A 92 -3.82 -38.73 0.78
C ILE A 92 -4.01 -39.19 2.21
N SER A 93 -4.81 -38.44 2.97
CA SER A 93 -5.19 -38.73 4.36
C SER A 93 -6.69 -38.89 4.47
N THR A 94 -7.15 -39.78 5.32
CA THR A 94 -8.56 -39.96 5.72
C THR A 94 -8.94 -39.15 6.95
N ALA A 95 -7.96 -38.47 7.56
CA ALA A 95 -8.18 -37.50 8.63
C ALA A 95 -8.24 -36.08 8.08
N ASP A 96 -8.88 -35.18 8.82
CA ASP A 96 -8.85 -33.74 8.54
C ASP A 96 -7.39 -33.26 8.54
N GLN A 97 -7.03 -32.45 7.56
CA GLN A 97 -5.69 -31.91 7.39
C GLN A 97 -5.73 -30.40 7.11
N THR A 98 -4.73 -29.71 7.62
CA THR A 98 -4.45 -28.32 7.24
C THR A 98 -3.06 -28.27 6.61
N TYR A 99 -3.00 -27.79 5.39
CA TYR A 99 -1.77 -27.58 4.64
C TYR A 99 -1.47 -26.08 4.57
N TYR A 100 -0.20 -25.73 4.51
CA TYR A 100 0.24 -24.33 4.48
C TYR A 100 0.91 -24.02 3.16
N ALA A 101 0.68 -22.83 2.63
CA ALA A 101 1.34 -22.38 1.43
C ALA A 101 2.83 -22.13 1.71
N ALA A 102 3.67 -22.48 0.75
CA ALA A 102 5.09 -22.13 0.79
C ALA A 102 5.26 -20.60 0.63
N PRO A 103 6.31 -20.01 1.23
CA PRO A 103 6.70 -18.64 0.96
C PRO A 103 7.13 -18.46 -0.50
N ASP A 104 7.13 -17.23 -0.98
CA ASP A 104 7.70 -16.90 -2.29
C ASP A 104 9.22 -17.09 -2.27
N GLU A 105 9.75 -17.72 -3.31
CA GLU A 105 11.19 -17.88 -3.51
C GLU A 105 11.68 -16.83 -4.51
N MET A 106 12.77 -16.13 -4.15
CA MET A 106 13.41 -15.13 -5.00
C MET A 106 14.58 -15.75 -5.75
N LYS A 107 15.00 -15.16 -6.87
CA LYS A 107 16.12 -15.66 -7.68
C LYS A 107 17.48 -15.61 -6.95
N ASP A 108 17.60 -14.77 -5.96
CA ASP A 108 18.76 -14.71 -5.06
C ASP A 108 18.80 -15.85 -4.01
N GLY A 109 17.74 -16.69 -3.97
CA GLY A 109 17.58 -17.79 -3.03
C GLY A 109 16.92 -17.39 -1.71
N SER A 110 16.57 -16.13 -1.50
CA SER A 110 15.83 -15.69 -0.33
C SER A 110 14.37 -16.14 -0.39
N LYS A 111 13.73 -16.24 0.78
CA LYS A 111 12.31 -16.57 0.92
C LYS A 111 11.58 -15.42 1.57
N LYS A 112 10.48 -15.01 0.94
CA LYS A 112 9.69 -13.85 1.35
C LYS A 112 8.25 -14.25 1.64
N PRO A 113 7.55 -13.51 2.53
CA PRO A 113 6.11 -13.65 2.68
C PRO A 113 5.38 -13.55 1.36
N THR A 114 4.35 -14.38 1.17
CA THR A 114 3.41 -14.21 0.06
C THR A 114 2.61 -12.92 0.23
N TYR A 115 2.30 -12.21 -0.86
CA TYR A 115 1.65 -10.90 -0.81
C TYR A 115 0.93 -10.53 -2.10
N VAL A 116 0.19 -9.42 -2.03
CA VAL A 116 -0.35 -8.70 -3.18
C VAL A 116 0.11 -7.25 -3.10
N GLN A 117 0.53 -6.68 -4.22
CA GLN A 117 1.02 -5.30 -4.31
C GLN A 117 0.03 -4.45 -5.08
N VAL A 118 -0.32 -3.31 -4.50
CA VAL A 118 -1.14 -2.25 -5.10
C VAL A 118 -0.33 -0.97 -5.15
N THR A 119 -0.38 -0.25 -6.27
CA THR A 119 0.20 1.09 -6.39
C THR A 119 -0.84 2.10 -6.83
N ASP A 120 -0.91 3.24 -6.11
CA ASP A 120 -1.71 4.41 -6.45
C ASP A 120 -0.81 5.61 -6.77
N LYS A 121 -0.67 5.91 -8.07
CA LYS A 121 0.08 7.05 -8.62
C LYS A 121 -0.85 8.12 -9.21
N ARG A 122 -2.16 8.12 -8.89
CA ARG A 122 -3.13 9.06 -9.46
C ARG A 122 -2.94 10.50 -9.00
N GLY A 123 -2.37 10.69 -7.80
CA GLY A 123 -2.20 12.02 -7.21
C GLY A 123 -3.51 12.67 -6.73
N THR A 124 -4.62 11.95 -6.72
CA THR A 124 -5.95 12.45 -6.36
C THR A 124 -6.32 12.26 -4.90
N LEU A 125 -5.65 11.33 -4.21
CA LEU A 125 -5.99 10.88 -2.85
C LEU A 125 -7.45 10.41 -2.73
N ALA A 126 -8.03 9.85 -3.80
CA ALA A 126 -9.43 9.42 -3.82
C ALA A 126 -9.69 8.21 -2.93
N GLY A 127 -8.69 7.33 -2.78
CA GLY A 127 -8.81 6.05 -2.10
C GLY A 127 -9.08 4.91 -3.09
N TRP A 128 -9.15 3.68 -2.57
CA TRP A 128 -9.39 2.46 -3.36
C TRP A 128 -9.77 1.30 -2.43
N LYS A 129 -10.34 0.25 -3.01
CA LYS A 129 -10.70 -0.97 -2.30
C LYS A 129 -10.15 -2.19 -3.02
N LEU A 130 -9.45 -3.06 -2.30
CA LEU A 130 -8.95 -4.36 -2.76
C LEU A 130 -9.79 -5.47 -2.15
N THR A 131 -10.30 -6.36 -2.99
CA THR A 131 -11.08 -7.54 -2.57
C THR A 131 -10.51 -8.83 -3.15
N LEU A 132 -10.84 -9.95 -2.50
CA LEU A 132 -10.46 -11.30 -2.91
C LEU A 132 -11.68 -12.17 -3.09
N SER A 133 -11.71 -12.95 -4.17
CA SER A 133 -12.75 -13.93 -4.45
C SER A 133 -12.14 -15.27 -4.85
N GLN A 134 -12.83 -16.35 -4.51
CA GLN A 134 -12.59 -17.70 -5.01
C GLN A 134 -13.85 -18.16 -5.78
N PRO A 135 -13.92 -17.96 -7.10
CA PRO A 135 -15.13 -18.28 -7.88
C PRO A 135 -15.54 -19.74 -7.80
N GLU A 136 -14.57 -20.65 -7.78
CA GLU A 136 -14.82 -22.10 -7.82
C GLU A 136 -13.97 -22.82 -6.78
N GLN A 137 -14.42 -24.01 -6.38
CA GLN A 137 -13.68 -24.91 -5.51
C GLN A 137 -12.38 -25.40 -6.19
N PHE A 138 -11.42 -25.87 -5.41
CA PHE A 138 -10.29 -26.63 -5.93
C PHE A 138 -10.80 -27.83 -6.71
N LYS A 139 -10.32 -28.01 -7.94
CA LYS A 139 -10.69 -29.13 -8.81
C LYS A 139 -9.51 -29.66 -9.62
N THR A 140 -9.61 -30.92 -10.03
CA THR A 140 -8.68 -31.54 -10.96
C THR A 140 -8.87 -30.99 -12.39
N ALA A 141 -7.96 -31.32 -13.29
CA ALA A 141 -8.10 -31.00 -14.72
C ALA A 141 -9.34 -31.67 -15.38
N THR A 142 -9.83 -32.77 -14.81
CA THR A 142 -11.02 -33.50 -15.24
C THR A 142 -12.31 -33.07 -14.54
N GLY A 143 -12.20 -32.10 -13.61
CA GLY A 143 -13.35 -31.42 -13.01
C GLY A 143 -13.78 -31.95 -11.63
N GLU A 144 -13.08 -32.96 -11.07
CA GLU A 144 -13.41 -33.47 -9.73
C GLU A 144 -13.05 -32.48 -8.65
N GLU A 145 -14.03 -32.08 -7.85
CA GLU A 145 -13.87 -31.08 -6.81
C GLU A 145 -13.29 -31.65 -5.51
N LEU A 146 -12.46 -30.86 -4.84
CA LEU A 146 -12.01 -31.10 -3.48
C LEU A 146 -13.07 -30.56 -2.49
N VAL A 147 -14.16 -31.33 -2.35
CA VAL A 147 -15.37 -30.90 -1.62
C VAL A 147 -15.04 -30.59 -0.17
N GLY A 148 -15.48 -29.41 0.28
CA GLY A 148 -15.31 -28.94 1.66
C GLY A 148 -13.91 -28.41 1.98
N ALA A 149 -13.00 -28.34 1.01
CA ALA A 149 -11.73 -27.66 1.20
C ALA A 149 -11.97 -26.14 1.39
N GLN A 150 -11.24 -25.53 2.32
CA GLN A 150 -11.36 -24.12 2.66
C GLN A 150 -9.99 -23.43 2.69
N LEU A 151 -9.87 -22.36 1.94
CA LEU A 151 -8.73 -21.44 1.99
C LEU A 151 -8.96 -20.38 3.06
N THR A 152 -7.94 -20.20 3.92
CA THR A 152 -7.93 -19.13 4.92
C THR A 152 -6.60 -18.40 4.86
N PHE A 153 -6.67 -17.09 4.76
CA PHE A 153 -5.55 -16.17 4.87
C PHE A 153 -5.56 -15.56 6.26
N THR A 154 -4.46 -15.65 6.99
CA THR A 154 -4.31 -15.13 8.36
C THR A 154 -3.05 -14.30 8.46
N LYS A 155 -2.87 -13.62 9.59
CA LYS A 155 -1.70 -12.77 9.85
C LYS A 155 -1.46 -11.74 8.73
N ALA A 156 -2.54 -11.32 8.06
CA ALA A 156 -2.44 -10.39 6.96
C ALA A 156 -2.33 -8.96 7.48
N GLU A 157 -1.48 -8.17 6.84
CA GLU A 157 -1.23 -6.78 7.20
C GLU A 157 -0.83 -5.96 5.98
N ALA A 158 -1.07 -4.64 6.05
CA ALA A 158 -0.60 -3.69 5.06
C ALA A 158 0.76 -3.13 5.47
N ALA A 159 1.72 -3.07 4.53
CA ALA A 159 3.02 -2.44 4.73
C ALA A 159 3.39 -1.57 3.52
N SER A 160 4.15 -0.51 3.78
CA SER A 160 4.63 0.46 2.78
C SER A 160 5.80 1.25 3.35
N MET A 161 6.58 1.90 2.48
CA MET A 161 7.52 2.96 2.85
C MET A 161 6.87 4.35 2.93
N VAL A 162 5.61 4.46 2.51
CA VAL A 162 4.83 5.71 2.62
C VAL A 162 4.49 5.97 4.10
N ASP A 163 4.42 7.24 4.48
CA ASP A 163 4.07 7.67 5.84
C ASP A 163 2.78 6.95 6.33
N GLU A 164 2.81 6.43 7.56
CA GLU A 164 1.75 5.64 8.19
C GLU A 164 0.38 6.36 8.20
N LYS A 165 0.36 7.69 8.15
CA LYS A 165 -0.89 8.47 8.04
C LYS A 165 -1.69 8.18 6.77
N TYR A 166 -1.03 7.66 5.71
CA TYR A 166 -1.66 7.28 4.46
C TYR A 166 -2.04 5.80 4.37
N LYS A 167 -1.86 5.05 5.44
CA LYS A 167 -2.21 3.62 5.50
C LYS A 167 -3.68 3.39 5.15
N PRO A 168 -4.01 2.32 4.39
CA PRO A 168 -5.38 1.88 4.21
C PRO A 168 -6.11 1.78 5.55
N THR A 169 -7.31 2.38 5.61
CA THR A 169 -8.05 2.55 6.88
C THR A 169 -8.64 1.25 7.42
N GLU A 170 -8.84 0.28 6.55
CA GLU A 170 -9.33 -1.05 6.91
C GLU A 170 -8.43 -2.09 6.26
N VAL A 171 -7.91 -3.02 7.07
CA VAL A 171 -7.06 -4.12 6.62
C VAL A 171 -7.56 -5.38 7.31
N SER A 172 -8.07 -6.33 6.53
CA SER A 172 -8.54 -7.61 7.05
C SER A 172 -7.35 -8.47 7.46
N SER A 173 -7.17 -8.72 8.75
CA SER A 173 -6.10 -9.61 9.23
C SER A 173 -6.36 -11.09 8.94
N THR A 174 -7.62 -11.44 8.64
CA THR A 174 -8.06 -12.80 8.30
C THR A 174 -9.14 -12.79 7.25
N ILE A 175 -9.00 -13.61 6.22
CA ILE A 175 -10.03 -13.86 5.20
C ILE A 175 -10.19 -15.37 5.06
N SER A 176 -11.39 -15.90 5.34
CA SER A 176 -11.75 -17.29 5.04
C SER A 176 -12.63 -17.30 3.80
N LEU A 177 -12.18 -17.97 2.75
CA LEU A 177 -12.90 -17.99 1.49
C LEU A 177 -13.95 -19.10 1.46
N THR A 178 -15.11 -18.77 0.92
CA THR A 178 -16.13 -19.73 0.53
C THR A 178 -16.25 -19.70 -0.99
N PRO A 179 -16.01 -20.80 -1.69
CA PRO A 179 -16.13 -20.85 -3.15
C PRO A 179 -17.48 -20.31 -3.61
N GLY A 180 -17.47 -19.45 -4.63
CA GLY A 180 -18.67 -18.77 -5.14
C GLY A 180 -19.07 -17.48 -4.40
N VAL A 181 -18.48 -17.19 -3.23
CA VAL A 181 -18.67 -15.91 -2.53
C VAL A 181 -17.61 -14.93 -2.98
N ASN A 182 -18.07 -13.77 -3.46
CA ASN A 182 -17.21 -12.73 -4.04
C ASN A 182 -16.93 -11.58 -3.06
N ASN A 183 -15.92 -10.78 -3.40
CA ASN A 183 -15.64 -9.47 -2.79
C ASN A 183 -15.34 -9.51 -1.29
N ASN A 184 -14.60 -10.54 -0.82
CA ASN A 184 -14.07 -10.52 0.53
C ASN A 184 -13.07 -9.36 0.66
N LEU A 185 -13.33 -8.43 1.59
CA LEU A 185 -12.47 -7.26 1.78
C LEU A 185 -11.07 -7.68 2.22
N ALA A 186 -10.05 -7.21 1.50
CA ALA A 186 -8.65 -7.32 1.86
C ALA A 186 -8.14 -6.00 2.46
N MET A 187 -8.20 -4.93 1.70
CA MET A 187 -7.83 -3.59 2.14
C MET A 187 -8.84 -2.56 1.62
N ASN A 188 -9.06 -1.51 2.41
CA ASN A 188 -9.86 -0.35 2.01
C ASN A 188 -9.11 0.93 2.41
N ALA A 189 -8.64 1.65 1.42
CA ALA A 189 -8.08 2.99 1.56
C ALA A 189 -9.20 4.00 1.29
N LYS A 190 -9.65 4.69 2.32
CA LYS A 190 -10.61 5.80 2.17
C LYS A 190 -9.91 7.02 1.58
N LYS A 191 -10.70 8.03 1.21
CA LYS A 191 -10.17 9.32 0.78
C LYS A 191 -9.04 9.80 1.70
N GLU A 192 -7.99 10.34 1.11
CA GLU A 192 -6.76 10.81 1.77
C GLU A 192 -5.82 9.69 2.27
N THR A 193 -6.10 8.43 1.94
CA THR A 193 -5.22 7.29 2.27
C THR A 193 -4.90 6.43 1.05
N GLY A 194 -3.96 5.50 1.17
CA GLY A 194 -3.63 4.50 0.15
C GLY A 194 -2.73 4.99 -0.99
N VAL A 195 -2.21 6.23 -0.95
CA VAL A 195 -1.29 6.74 -1.98
C VAL A 195 0.04 5.99 -1.96
N GLY A 196 0.66 5.82 -3.13
CA GLY A 196 1.93 5.12 -3.30
C GLY A 196 1.80 3.60 -3.37
N THR A 197 2.88 2.88 -3.06
CA THR A 197 2.93 1.41 -3.15
C THR A 197 2.65 0.77 -1.80
N TRP A 198 1.66 -0.11 -1.76
CA TRP A 198 1.25 -0.88 -0.58
C TRP A 198 1.29 -2.37 -0.87
N VAL A 199 1.81 -3.14 0.07
CA VAL A 199 1.73 -4.60 0.04
C VAL A 199 0.72 -5.08 1.07
N TYR A 200 -0.14 -6.01 0.67
CA TYR A 200 -0.97 -6.82 1.55
C TYR A 200 -0.29 -8.18 1.71
N ARG A 201 0.50 -8.33 2.78
CA ARG A 201 1.36 -9.49 3.01
C ARG A 201 0.77 -10.43 4.04
N PHE A 202 1.04 -11.72 3.89
CA PHE A 202 0.57 -12.77 4.78
C PHE A 202 1.72 -13.23 5.69
N GLY A 203 1.75 -12.68 6.90
CA GLY A 203 2.89 -12.71 7.79
C GLY A 203 3.93 -11.63 7.48
N SER A 204 4.64 -11.17 8.50
CA SER A 204 5.63 -10.08 8.39
C SER A 204 7.02 -10.53 7.96
N ASN A 205 7.28 -11.85 7.98
CA ASN A 205 8.56 -12.47 7.62
C ASN A 205 8.35 -13.93 7.22
N GLU A 206 9.41 -14.62 6.76
CA GLU A 206 9.36 -16.03 6.37
C GLU A 206 8.78 -16.95 7.48
N ALA A 207 9.14 -16.74 8.73
CA ALA A 207 8.70 -17.60 9.83
C ALA A 207 7.19 -17.50 10.07
N THR A 208 6.64 -16.28 10.04
CA THR A 208 5.20 -16.04 10.22
C THR A 208 4.37 -16.38 8.99
N ASN A 209 4.97 -16.29 7.78
CA ASN A 209 4.32 -16.66 6.52
C ASN A 209 4.02 -18.17 6.45
N LYS A 210 4.90 -19.04 6.99
CA LYS A 210 4.74 -20.51 6.94
C LYS A 210 3.40 -21.02 7.47
N GLU A 211 2.68 -20.23 8.25
CA GLU A 211 1.37 -20.59 8.81
C GLU A 211 0.26 -19.62 8.40
N ALA A 212 0.56 -18.62 7.56
CA ALA A 212 -0.37 -17.53 7.29
C ALA A 212 -1.44 -17.91 6.28
N VAL A 213 -1.10 -18.70 5.25
CA VAL A 213 -2.06 -19.12 4.21
C VAL A 213 -2.31 -20.62 4.35
N GLN A 214 -3.55 -20.98 4.69
CA GLN A 214 -3.97 -22.30 5.11
C GLN A 214 -4.98 -22.89 4.14
N LEU A 215 -4.81 -24.17 3.80
CA LEU A 215 -5.79 -24.97 3.08
C LEU A 215 -6.24 -26.12 3.99
N PHE A 216 -7.42 -25.97 4.59
CA PHE A 216 -8.08 -27.06 5.30
C PHE A 216 -8.73 -28.03 4.30
N VAL A 217 -8.54 -29.32 4.49
CA VAL A 217 -9.15 -30.39 3.67
C VAL A 217 -9.77 -31.43 4.60
N PRO A 218 -11.11 -31.60 4.57
CA PRO A 218 -11.77 -32.61 5.39
C PRO A 218 -11.30 -34.03 5.08
N GLY A 219 -11.15 -34.87 6.10
CA GLY A 219 -10.80 -36.28 5.94
C GLY A 219 -11.79 -37.05 5.07
N LYS A 220 -13.09 -36.71 5.19
CA LYS A 220 -14.21 -37.29 4.42
C LYS A 220 -14.24 -36.91 2.95
N SER A 221 -13.50 -35.89 2.52
CA SER A 221 -13.45 -35.48 1.10
C SER A 221 -12.77 -36.58 0.28
N VAL A 222 -13.33 -36.93 -0.85
CA VAL A 222 -12.67 -37.82 -1.84
C VAL A 222 -11.48 -37.07 -2.43
N LYS A 223 -10.31 -37.71 -2.42
CA LYS A 223 -9.08 -37.17 -2.96
C LYS A 223 -8.50 -38.14 -3.98
N LEU A 224 -8.30 -37.64 -5.18
CA LEU A 224 -7.60 -38.39 -6.23
C LEU A 224 -6.10 -38.10 -6.18
N ALA A 225 -5.28 -39.03 -6.63
CA ALA A 225 -3.83 -38.81 -6.75
C ALA A 225 -3.52 -37.94 -7.98
N GLN A 226 -4.03 -36.72 -7.99
CA GLN A 226 -3.93 -35.72 -9.06
C GLN A 226 -3.70 -34.33 -8.47
N GLN A 227 -3.32 -33.39 -9.31
CA GLN A 227 -3.25 -31.98 -8.94
C GLN A 227 -4.66 -31.39 -8.85
N TYR A 228 -4.91 -30.65 -7.80
CA TYR A 228 -6.08 -29.78 -7.64
C TYR A 228 -5.66 -28.33 -7.73
N SER A 229 -6.43 -27.51 -8.42
CA SER A 229 -6.20 -26.07 -8.54
C SER A 229 -7.49 -25.29 -8.41
N THR A 230 -7.39 -24.04 -7.98
CA THR A 230 -8.48 -23.06 -8.01
C THR A 230 -7.95 -21.74 -8.53
N LYS A 231 -8.83 -20.86 -8.97
CA LYS A 231 -8.52 -19.49 -9.34
C LYS A 231 -8.86 -18.57 -8.18
N LEU A 232 -7.96 -17.67 -7.85
CA LEU A 232 -8.21 -16.54 -6.96
C LEU A 232 -8.27 -15.26 -7.77
N VAL A 233 -9.23 -14.42 -7.50
CA VAL A 233 -9.45 -13.16 -8.21
C VAL A 233 -9.30 -12.01 -7.23
N TRP A 234 -8.25 -11.23 -7.43
CA TRP A 234 -8.06 -9.94 -6.77
C TRP A 234 -8.73 -8.87 -7.63
N ALA A 235 -9.58 -8.05 -7.03
CA ALA A 235 -10.23 -6.95 -7.70
C ALA A 235 -9.92 -5.64 -6.96
N LEU A 236 -9.51 -4.63 -7.72
CA LEU A 236 -9.18 -3.30 -7.24
C LEU A 236 -10.21 -2.32 -7.81
N GLU A 237 -10.87 -1.60 -6.93
CA GLU A 237 -11.90 -0.61 -7.27
C GLU A 237 -11.48 0.78 -6.80
N ASP A 238 -11.76 1.78 -7.60
CA ASP A 238 -11.69 3.20 -7.23
C ASP A 238 -12.88 3.54 -6.30
N THR A 239 -12.69 4.38 -5.27
CA THR A 239 -13.72 4.73 -4.27
C THR A 239 -13.98 6.23 -4.21
#